data_ff38a276633dd9d15623ea47619167a5
#
_entry.id   ff38a276633dd9d15623ea47619167a5
#
_cell.length_a   1.000
_cell.length_b   1.000
_cell.length_c   1.000
_cell.angle_alpha   90.00
_cell.angle_beta   90.00
_cell.angle_gamma   90.00
#
_symmetry.space_group_name_H-M   'P 1'
#
loop_
_entity.id
_entity.type
_entity.pdbx_description
1 polymer ?
#
loop_
_entity_poly.entity_id
_entity_poly.type
_entity_poly.pdbx_seq_one_letter_code
_entity_poly.pdbx_strand_id
1 'polypeptide(L)'
;MAENKYMTFKPSSLVFAILILPLLAQSAELSVTSRQEIDLLLDRLGSSSCEFYRNGTWHSAAKAHNHLNRKLAYLLDKHQVGSAEEFIEIGASKSSVSGKPYLVRCNKQPEIPSAFWLRRELDLIRVNAAAQTARKN
;
A
#
# COMPACT_ATOMS: atom_id res chain seq x y z
N MET A 1 68.58 18.96 41.81
CA MET A 1 67.33 18.58 42.50
C MET A 1 66.19 19.04 41.66
N ALA A 2 65.58 18.11 40.91
CA ALA A 2 64.45 18.41 40.02
C ALA A 2 63.21 17.76 40.62
N GLU A 3 62.27 18.51 41.11
CA GLU A 3 60.97 18.02 41.57
C GLU A 3 60.11 17.75 40.34
N ASN A 4 59.78 16.50 40.20
CA ASN A 4 58.94 15.98 39.11
C ASN A 4 57.48 16.07 39.56
N LYS A 5 56.77 17.08 39.04
CA LYS A 5 55.36 17.32 39.33
C LYS A 5 54.50 16.49 38.35
N TYR A 6 54.15 15.29 38.76
CA TYR A 6 53.19 14.51 38.01
C TYR A 6 51.80 15.11 38.10
N MET A 7 51.33 15.66 36.99
CA MET A 7 49.91 16.08 36.80
C MET A 7 49.05 14.80 36.65
N THR A 8 48.30 14.48 37.66
CA THR A 8 47.27 13.43 37.58
C THR A 8 46.07 13.93 36.79
N PHE A 9 45.92 13.44 35.58
CA PHE A 9 44.72 13.66 34.75
C PHE A 9 43.62 12.75 35.27
N LYS A 10 42.54 13.30 35.85
CA LYS A 10 41.32 12.59 36.20
C LYS A 10 40.51 12.38 34.90
N PRO A 11 40.18 11.15 34.50
CA PRO A 11 39.25 10.94 33.43
C PRO A 11 37.83 11.28 33.91
N SER A 12 37.24 12.34 33.37
CA SER A 12 35.84 12.65 33.55
C SER A 12 35.02 11.68 32.71
N SER A 13 34.34 10.74 33.40
CA SER A 13 33.46 9.75 32.79
C SER A 13 32.21 10.44 32.27
N LEU A 14 32.19 10.83 30.99
CA LEU A 14 30.99 11.27 30.30
C LEU A 14 30.13 10.03 30.04
N VAL A 15 29.15 9.81 30.92
CA VAL A 15 28.08 8.84 30.72
C VAL A 15 27.17 9.39 29.60
N PHE A 16 27.35 8.86 28.39
CA PHE A 16 26.47 9.13 27.27
C PHE A 16 25.18 8.34 27.49
N ALA A 17 24.16 8.96 28.05
CA ALA A 17 22.84 8.37 28.16
C ALA A 17 22.22 8.29 26.76
N ILE A 18 22.29 7.10 26.14
CA ILE A 18 21.59 6.79 24.89
C ILE A 18 20.11 6.75 25.22
N LEU A 19 19.39 7.80 24.85
CA LEU A 19 17.93 7.85 24.91
C LEU A 19 17.38 6.96 23.79
N ILE A 20 17.08 5.69 24.13
CA ILE A 20 16.38 4.78 23.21
C ILE A 20 14.93 5.21 23.18
N LEU A 21 14.54 6.04 22.18
CA LEU A 21 13.12 6.29 21.89
C LEU A 21 12.53 4.96 21.36
N PRO A 22 11.45 4.45 21.98
CA PRO A 22 10.72 3.34 21.39
C PRO A 22 10.09 3.83 20.08
N LEU A 23 10.51 3.23 18.97
CA LEU A 23 9.84 3.37 17.69
C LEU A 23 8.48 2.69 17.83
N LEU A 24 7.43 3.45 18.10
CA LEU A 24 6.07 2.96 18.09
C LEU A 24 5.79 2.52 16.66
N ALA A 25 5.79 1.21 16.43
CA ALA A 25 5.29 0.62 15.21
C ALA A 25 3.79 0.96 15.13
N GLN A 26 3.43 1.97 14.38
CA GLN A 26 2.05 2.27 14.07
C GLN A 26 1.55 1.16 13.14
N SER A 27 0.70 0.29 13.68
CA SER A 27 -0.11 -0.59 12.84
C SER A 27 -0.96 0.30 11.93
N ALA A 28 -0.90 0.08 10.62
CA ALA A 28 -1.69 0.83 9.65
C ALA A 28 -3.17 0.47 9.86
N GLU A 29 -3.92 1.32 10.56
CA GLU A 29 -5.38 1.20 10.61
C GLU A 29 -5.97 1.81 9.34
N LEU A 30 -6.79 1.01 8.65
CA LEU A 30 -7.48 1.47 7.45
C LEU A 30 -8.55 2.50 7.82
N SER A 31 -8.41 3.74 7.32
CA SER A 31 -9.42 4.78 7.52
C SER A 31 -10.72 4.44 6.79
N VAL A 32 -11.85 5.02 7.25
CA VAL A 32 -13.16 4.87 6.59
C VAL A 32 -13.07 5.31 5.12
N THR A 33 -12.40 6.42 4.83
CA THR A 33 -12.22 6.92 3.46
C THR A 33 -11.42 5.94 2.61
N SER A 34 -10.29 5.44 3.10
CA SER A 34 -9.47 4.46 2.38
C SER A 34 -10.24 3.17 2.12
N ARG A 35 -11.07 2.73 3.08
CA ARG A 35 -11.93 1.56 2.89
C ARG A 35 -12.95 1.78 1.77
N GLN A 36 -13.61 2.93 1.74
CA GLN A 36 -14.55 3.29 0.68
C GLN A 36 -13.87 3.37 -0.69
N GLU A 37 -12.67 3.95 -0.76
CA GLU A 37 -11.90 4.00 -2.01
C GLU A 37 -11.58 2.59 -2.53
N ILE A 38 -11.16 1.67 -1.66
CA ILE A 38 -10.86 0.28 -2.03
C ILE A 38 -12.13 -0.45 -2.51
N ASP A 39 -13.23 -0.29 -1.79
CA ASP A 39 -14.50 -0.94 -2.16
C ASP A 39 -14.98 -0.44 -3.53
N LEU A 40 -14.96 0.88 -3.78
CA LEU A 40 -15.29 1.46 -5.09
C LEU A 40 -14.33 1.00 -6.20
N LEU A 41 -13.06 0.85 -5.90
CA LEU A 41 -12.06 0.38 -6.84
C LEU A 41 -12.32 -1.08 -7.25
N LEU A 42 -12.65 -1.92 -6.29
CA LEU A 42 -13.03 -3.32 -6.52
C LEU A 42 -14.33 -3.44 -7.31
N ASP A 43 -15.33 -2.61 -7.01
CA ASP A 43 -16.58 -2.56 -7.75
C ASP A 43 -16.36 -2.15 -9.23
N ARG A 44 -15.53 -1.15 -9.47
CA ARG A 44 -15.13 -0.75 -10.83
C ARG A 44 -14.42 -1.87 -11.58
N LEU A 45 -13.50 -2.56 -10.91
CA LEU A 45 -12.81 -3.70 -11.48
C LEU A 45 -13.81 -4.81 -11.83
N GLY A 46 -14.70 -5.18 -10.90
CA GLY A 46 -15.67 -6.27 -11.08
C GLY A 46 -16.72 -6.00 -12.16
N SER A 47 -17.10 -4.72 -12.34
CA SER A 47 -18.06 -4.28 -13.37
C SER A 47 -17.43 -3.93 -14.71
N SER A 48 -16.10 -3.96 -14.83
CA SER A 48 -15.39 -3.65 -16.07
C SER A 48 -15.56 -4.75 -17.13
N SER A 49 -15.42 -4.35 -18.40
CA SER A 49 -15.32 -5.31 -19.54
C SER A 49 -13.88 -5.82 -19.74
N CYS A 50 -13.02 -5.65 -18.73
CA CYS A 50 -11.61 -6.00 -18.81
C CYS A 50 -11.36 -7.46 -18.42
N GLU A 51 -10.24 -7.99 -18.88
CA GLU A 51 -9.68 -9.25 -18.42
C GLU A 51 -8.38 -9.01 -17.64
N PHE A 52 -8.14 -9.85 -16.66
CA PHE A 52 -7.03 -9.70 -15.73
C PHE A 52 -6.13 -10.95 -15.79
N TYR A 53 -4.86 -10.73 -16.06
CA TYR A 53 -3.86 -11.80 -16.13
C TYR A 53 -3.22 -12.07 -14.77
N ARG A 54 -3.21 -13.33 -14.40
CA ARG A 54 -2.58 -13.82 -13.18
C ARG A 54 -2.01 -15.21 -13.38
N ASN A 55 -0.72 -15.38 -13.10
CA ASN A 55 -0.03 -16.67 -13.11
C ASN A 55 -0.26 -17.49 -14.39
N GLY A 56 -0.15 -16.86 -15.55
CA GLY A 56 -0.24 -17.53 -16.84
C GLY A 56 -1.66 -17.61 -17.43
N THR A 57 -2.68 -17.07 -16.76
CA THR A 57 -4.08 -17.20 -17.20
C THR A 57 -4.81 -15.86 -17.15
N TRP A 58 -5.60 -15.58 -18.19
CA TRP A 58 -6.55 -14.49 -18.21
C TRP A 58 -7.85 -14.88 -17.50
N HIS A 59 -8.33 -13.99 -16.64
CA HIS A 59 -9.55 -14.16 -15.86
C HIS A 59 -10.53 -13.06 -16.16
N SER A 60 -11.83 -13.37 -16.06
CA SER A 60 -12.88 -12.34 -16.14
C SER A 60 -12.79 -11.36 -14.96
N ALA A 61 -13.37 -10.17 -15.14
CA ALA A 61 -13.46 -9.15 -14.09
C ALA A 61 -14.09 -9.71 -12.80
N ALA A 62 -15.14 -10.52 -12.90
CA ALA A 62 -15.77 -11.14 -11.73
C ALA A 62 -14.83 -12.09 -10.96
N LYS A 63 -14.02 -12.89 -11.66
CA LYS A 63 -13.02 -13.76 -11.02
C LYS A 63 -11.90 -12.96 -10.37
N ALA A 64 -11.43 -11.88 -11.02
CA ALA A 64 -10.43 -10.99 -10.49
C ALA A 64 -10.94 -10.26 -9.24
N HIS A 65 -12.15 -9.73 -9.27
CA HIS A 65 -12.83 -9.12 -8.13
C HIS A 65 -12.88 -10.07 -6.92
N ASN A 66 -13.39 -11.29 -7.10
CA ASN A 66 -13.46 -12.27 -6.02
C ASN A 66 -12.09 -12.64 -5.45
N HIS A 67 -11.05 -12.71 -6.30
CA HIS A 67 -9.69 -12.96 -5.84
C HIS A 67 -9.15 -11.80 -5.00
N LEU A 68 -9.32 -10.58 -5.47
CA LEU A 68 -8.82 -9.39 -4.76
C LEU A 68 -9.58 -9.13 -3.46
N ASN A 69 -10.88 -9.43 -3.39
CA ASN A 69 -11.63 -9.36 -2.14
C ASN A 69 -11.09 -10.32 -1.07
N ARG A 70 -10.78 -11.56 -1.45
CA ARG A 70 -10.16 -12.51 -0.50
C ARG A 70 -8.77 -12.04 -0.06
N LYS A 71 -8.01 -11.45 -0.97
CA LYS A 71 -6.68 -10.92 -0.67
C LYS A 71 -6.77 -9.69 0.24
N LEU A 72 -7.73 -8.80 0.00
CA LEU A 72 -8.02 -7.67 0.90
C LEU A 72 -8.36 -8.14 2.31
N ALA A 73 -9.27 -9.10 2.44
CA ALA A 73 -9.64 -9.65 3.75
C ALA A 73 -8.43 -10.20 4.51
N TYR A 74 -7.56 -10.94 3.83
CA TYR A 74 -6.30 -11.44 4.42
C TYR A 74 -5.37 -10.31 4.85
N LEU A 75 -5.18 -9.28 4.01
CA LEU A 75 -4.29 -8.17 4.31
C LEU A 75 -4.79 -7.31 5.47
N LEU A 76 -6.12 -7.14 5.57
CA LEU A 76 -6.76 -6.44 6.70
C LEU A 76 -6.60 -7.22 8.02
N ASP A 77 -6.79 -8.54 8.00
CA ASP A 77 -6.56 -9.41 9.17
C ASP A 77 -5.11 -9.30 9.68
N LYS A 78 -4.16 -9.07 8.79
CA LYS A 78 -2.73 -8.90 9.12
C LYS A 78 -2.30 -7.45 9.36
N HIS A 79 -3.23 -6.49 9.37
CA HIS A 79 -2.92 -5.06 9.50
C HIS A 79 -1.86 -4.55 8.52
N GLN A 80 -1.89 -5.04 7.28
CA GLN A 80 -0.90 -4.76 6.25
C GLN A 80 -1.34 -3.70 5.24
N VAL A 81 -2.55 -3.17 5.35
CA VAL A 81 -3.12 -2.16 4.47
C VAL A 81 -3.75 -1.04 5.27
N GLY A 82 -3.27 0.18 5.08
CA GLY A 82 -3.82 1.41 5.67
C GLY A 82 -4.34 2.42 4.63
N SER A 83 -4.12 2.16 3.32
CA SER A 83 -4.58 3.04 2.23
C SER A 83 -4.95 2.26 0.96
N ALA A 84 -5.66 2.93 0.04
CA ALA A 84 -5.96 2.36 -1.27
C ALA A 84 -4.70 2.13 -2.10
N GLU A 85 -3.70 3.01 -1.99
CA GLU A 85 -2.41 2.87 -2.65
C GLU A 85 -1.65 1.64 -2.16
N GLU A 86 -1.61 1.41 -0.86
CA GLU A 86 -0.98 0.22 -0.28
C GLU A 86 -1.69 -1.06 -0.73
N PHE A 87 -3.03 -1.05 -0.77
CA PHE A 87 -3.77 -2.18 -1.31
C PHE A 87 -3.42 -2.46 -2.77
N ILE A 88 -3.31 -1.44 -3.62
CA ILE A 88 -2.87 -1.61 -5.00
C ILE A 88 -1.48 -2.23 -5.05
N GLU A 89 -0.54 -1.71 -4.26
CA GLU A 89 0.85 -2.13 -4.30
C GLU A 89 1.04 -3.58 -3.84
N ILE A 90 0.55 -3.93 -2.65
CA ILE A 90 0.78 -5.25 -2.04
C ILE A 90 -0.31 -6.27 -2.37
N GLY A 91 -1.54 -5.81 -2.64
CA GLY A 91 -2.70 -6.66 -2.92
C GLY A 91 -2.92 -6.95 -4.40
N ALA A 92 -2.76 -5.95 -5.25
CA ALA A 92 -3.30 -5.97 -6.61
C ALA A 92 -2.26 -5.76 -7.72
N SER A 93 -0.98 -5.60 -7.40
CA SER A 93 0.09 -5.39 -8.41
C SER A 93 0.72 -6.68 -8.91
N LYS A 94 0.87 -7.67 -8.05
CA LYS A 94 1.57 -8.93 -8.35
C LYS A 94 1.09 -10.10 -7.51
N SER A 95 1.44 -11.30 -7.96
CA SER A 95 1.19 -12.53 -7.22
C SER A 95 2.07 -12.62 -5.98
N SER A 96 1.48 -12.85 -4.82
CA SER A 96 2.22 -13.06 -3.56
C SER A 96 3.03 -14.35 -3.56
N VAL A 97 2.67 -15.32 -4.42
CA VAL A 97 3.33 -16.62 -4.51
C VAL A 97 4.46 -16.60 -5.53
N SER A 98 4.20 -16.10 -6.75
CA SER A 98 5.17 -16.16 -7.86
C SER A 98 5.96 -14.87 -8.07
N GLY A 99 5.52 -13.75 -7.47
CA GLY A 99 6.08 -12.42 -7.71
C GLY A 99 5.77 -11.84 -9.10
N LYS A 100 5.08 -12.60 -9.97
CA LYS A 100 4.76 -12.14 -11.32
C LYS A 100 3.74 -11.02 -11.30
N PRO A 101 3.93 -9.96 -12.12
CA PRO A 101 3.00 -8.84 -12.19
C PRO A 101 1.63 -9.30 -12.71
N TYR A 102 0.59 -8.68 -12.20
CA TYR A 102 -0.74 -8.76 -12.77
C TYR A 102 -0.87 -7.77 -13.92
N LEU A 103 -1.53 -8.20 -14.99
CA LEU A 103 -1.82 -7.36 -16.16
C LEU A 103 -3.32 -7.22 -16.34
N VAL A 104 -3.72 -6.18 -17.05
CA VAL A 104 -5.11 -5.94 -17.44
C VAL A 104 -5.15 -5.56 -18.92
N ARG A 105 -6.17 -6.04 -19.60
CA ARG A 105 -6.52 -5.61 -20.95
C ARG A 105 -8.02 -5.31 -21.01
N CYS A 106 -8.37 -4.20 -21.62
CA CYS A 106 -9.76 -3.78 -21.74
C CYS A 106 -10.11 -3.66 -23.23
N ASN A 107 -11.14 -4.34 -23.65
CA ASN A 107 -11.55 -4.38 -25.06
C ASN A 107 -10.40 -4.87 -25.94
N LYS A 108 -10.08 -4.14 -27.01
CA LYS A 108 -8.98 -4.43 -27.94
C LYS A 108 -7.71 -3.62 -27.65
N GLN A 109 -7.61 -3.04 -26.46
CA GLN A 109 -6.44 -2.27 -26.07
C GLN A 109 -5.27 -3.17 -25.66
N PRO A 110 -4.02 -2.70 -25.80
CA PRO A 110 -2.86 -3.42 -25.30
C PRO A 110 -2.96 -3.67 -23.80
N GLU A 111 -2.36 -4.76 -23.35
CA GLU A 111 -2.24 -5.08 -21.93
C GLU A 111 -1.30 -4.09 -21.23
N ILE A 112 -1.67 -3.74 -20.00
CA ILE A 112 -0.88 -2.84 -19.13
C ILE A 112 -0.80 -3.44 -17.72
N PRO A 113 0.18 -3.04 -16.88
CA PRO A 113 0.23 -3.44 -15.49
C PRO A 113 -1.08 -3.08 -14.75
N SER A 114 -1.63 -4.02 -13.98
CA SER A 114 -2.88 -3.79 -13.24
C SER A 114 -2.74 -2.67 -12.21
N ALA A 115 -1.56 -2.52 -11.58
CA ALA A 115 -1.29 -1.42 -10.68
C ALA A 115 -1.46 -0.05 -11.34
N PHE A 116 -1.01 0.10 -12.60
CA PHE A 116 -1.18 1.34 -13.35
C PHE A 116 -2.66 1.63 -13.65
N TRP A 117 -3.39 0.62 -14.09
CA TRP A 117 -4.84 0.75 -14.35
C TRP A 117 -5.60 1.12 -13.08
N LEU A 118 -5.34 0.42 -11.97
CA LEU A 118 -6.00 0.66 -10.69
C LEU A 118 -5.71 2.05 -10.12
N ARG A 119 -4.48 2.55 -10.22
CA ARG A 119 -4.16 3.92 -9.80
C ARG A 119 -4.94 4.97 -10.59
N ARG A 120 -5.04 4.79 -11.90
CA ARG A 120 -5.86 5.66 -12.74
C ARG A 120 -7.35 5.62 -12.35
N GLU A 121 -7.89 4.44 -12.05
CA GLU A 121 -9.28 4.32 -11.58
C GLU A 121 -9.48 4.97 -10.21
N LEU A 122 -8.50 4.87 -9.32
CA LEU A 122 -8.51 5.54 -8.01
C LEU A 122 -8.55 7.07 -8.17
N ASP A 123 -7.74 7.62 -9.06
CA ASP A 123 -7.75 9.06 -9.36
C ASP A 123 -9.13 9.52 -9.86
N LEU A 124 -9.77 8.74 -10.74
CA LEU A 124 -11.13 9.02 -11.22
C LEU A 124 -12.18 8.96 -10.09
N ILE A 125 -12.05 8.03 -9.16
CA ILE A 125 -12.92 7.95 -7.97
C ILE A 125 -12.80 9.23 -7.15
N ARG A 126 -11.59 9.70 -6.90
CA ARG A 126 -11.30 10.90 -6.11
C ARG A 126 -11.81 12.18 -6.77
N VAL A 127 -11.59 12.32 -8.07
CA VAL A 127 -12.11 13.47 -8.85
C VAL A 127 -13.64 13.52 -8.80
N ASN A 128 -14.30 12.37 -8.94
CA ASN A 128 -15.76 12.30 -8.87
C ASN A 128 -16.28 12.63 -7.47
N ALA A 129 -15.63 12.16 -6.42
CA ALA A 129 -15.99 12.46 -5.04
C ALA A 129 -15.87 13.96 -4.74
N ALA A 130 -14.77 14.61 -5.18
CA ALA A 130 -14.56 16.04 -5.02
C ALA A 130 -15.62 16.87 -5.77
N ALA A 131 -15.97 16.47 -6.99
CA ALA A 131 -17.03 17.14 -7.76
C ALA A 131 -18.42 17.03 -7.13
N GLN A 132 -18.73 15.90 -6.49
CA GLN A 132 -19.99 15.70 -5.76
C GLN A 132 -20.06 16.57 -4.50
N THR A 133 -18.98 16.72 -3.78
CA THR A 133 -18.89 17.59 -2.60
C THR A 133 -19.09 19.04 -2.98
N ALA A 134 -18.45 19.51 -4.07
CA ALA A 134 -18.58 20.89 -4.56
C ALA A 134 -20.01 21.25 -5.02
N ARG A 135 -20.83 20.26 -5.44
CA ARG A 135 -22.24 20.50 -5.85
C ARG A 135 -23.20 20.59 -4.68
N LYS A 136 -22.81 20.14 -3.51
CA LYS A 136 -23.67 20.12 -2.30
C LYS A 136 -23.52 21.36 -1.43
N ASN A 137 -22.47 22.14 -1.66
CA ASN A 137 -22.18 23.40 -1.00
C ASN A 137 -22.62 24.61 -1.87
#